data_7ccd08244bf89159c3ee04f83fc4c0f1
#
_entry.id   7ccd08244bf89159c3ee04f83fc4c0f1
#
_cell.length_a   1.000
_cell.length_b   1.000
_cell.length_c   1.000
_cell.angle_alpha   90.00
_cell.angle_beta   90.00
_cell.angle_gamma   90.00
#
_symmetry.space_group_name_H-M   'P 1'
#
loop_
_entity.id
_entity.type
_entity.pdbx_description
1 polymer ?
#
loop_
_entity_poly.entity_id
_entity_poly.type
_entity_poly.pdbx_seq_one_letter_code
_entity_poly.pdbx_strand_id
1 'polypeptide(L)'
;VMPRSYTIDGLQGVRNPIGMNGENLEAESHVVVGDAATMENLEGVVRAAGVKVHGLVIEHLASAEAVLTTEEREAGAVLVDIGGGTSDLAIYRDGTAWYTAAIPVAGHHFTSDIAIGLGLPTSVAEATKLSHGSALLGQVGPHDIVEVDSGLGDHTRPISQQTLNQLLHDRAVELVRMVLHKVSQSGLVKIPPGGIVLTGGCANLPGIAEIAADYGKCTVRVGIPSTILGLPSELEHSS
;
A
#
# COMPACT_ATOMS: atom_id res chain seq x y z
N VAL A 1 0.18 18.60 -8.55
CA VAL A 1 1.10 18.62 -9.70
C VAL A 1 2.52 18.46 -9.17
N MET A 2 3.24 17.46 -9.68
CA MET A 2 4.61 17.14 -9.26
C MET A 2 5.51 17.13 -10.47
N PRO A 3 6.60 17.89 -10.49
CA PRO A 3 7.55 17.83 -11.62
C PRO A 3 8.26 16.46 -11.63
N ARG A 4 8.40 15.88 -12.82
CA ARG A 4 9.16 14.66 -13.07
C ARG A 4 10.56 14.95 -13.55
N SER A 5 10.66 15.81 -14.55
CA SER A 5 11.92 16.20 -15.19
C SER A 5 11.78 17.56 -15.83
N TYR A 6 12.91 18.19 -16.06
CA TYR A 6 13.00 19.44 -16.82
C TYR A 6 13.92 19.26 -18.01
N THR A 7 13.65 20.05 -19.06
CA THR A 7 14.52 20.18 -20.23
C THR A 7 14.85 21.66 -20.41
N ILE A 8 16.14 21.99 -20.50
CA ILE A 8 16.61 23.37 -20.71
C ILE A 8 17.35 23.40 -22.06
N ASP A 9 16.85 24.18 -23.01
CA ASP A 9 17.43 24.35 -24.38
C ASP A 9 17.77 22.99 -25.01
N GLY A 10 16.92 21.98 -24.83
CA GLY A 10 17.09 20.63 -25.35
C GLY A 10 17.95 19.70 -24.48
N LEU A 11 18.55 20.17 -23.38
CA LEU A 11 19.22 19.35 -22.39
C LEU A 11 18.18 18.67 -21.51
N GLN A 12 17.95 17.37 -21.73
CA GLN A 12 16.96 16.56 -21.02
C GLN A 12 17.49 16.06 -19.66
N GLY A 13 16.55 15.65 -18.78
CA GLY A 13 16.87 14.98 -17.51
C GLY A 13 17.39 15.92 -16.42
N VAL A 14 17.16 17.22 -16.56
CA VAL A 14 17.48 18.18 -15.50
C VAL A 14 16.51 17.97 -14.34
N ARG A 15 17.04 17.67 -13.14
CA ARG A 15 16.24 17.46 -11.92
C ARG A 15 15.87 18.76 -11.23
N ASN A 16 16.84 19.70 -11.18
CA ASN A 16 16.64 21.02 -10.58
C ASN A 16 17.15 22.10 -11.50
N PRO A 17 16.28 22.89 -12.13
CA PRO A 17 16.66 23.95 -13.05
C PRO A 17 17.10 25.25 -12.33
N ILE A 18 16.97 25.34 -11.02
CA ILE A 18 17.29 26.57 -10.26
C ILE A 18 18.76 26.91 -10.41
N GLY A 19 19.04 28.14 -10.87
CA GLY A 19 20.39 28.66 -11.07
C GLY A 19 21.02 28.28 -12.42
N MET A 20 20.31 27.53 -13.27
CA MET A 20 20.74 27.27 -14.65
C MET A 20 20.30 28.40 -15.58
N ASN A 21 21.13 28.74 -16.57
CA ASN A 21 20.79 29.68 -17.62
C ASN A 21 20.20 28.92 -18.83
N GLY A 22 19.20 29.48 -19.46
CA GLY A 22 18.58 28.95 -20.69
C GLY A 22 17.51 29.88 -21.21
N GLU A 23 17.18 29.73 -22.45
CA GLU A 23 16.12 30.51 -23.14
C GLU A 23 14.78 29.78 -23.11
N ASN A 24 14.81 28.42 -23.10
CA ASN A 24 13.61 27.59 -23.12
C ASN A 24 13.64 26.56 -21.98
N LEU A 25 12.62 26.58 -21.12
CA LEU A 25 12.43 25.63 -20.03
C LEU A 25 11.15 24.84 -20.27
N GLU A 26 11.29 23.53 -20.44
CA GLU A 26 10.17 22.58 -20.47
C GLU A 26 10.12 21.81 -19.16
N ALA A 27 8.91 21.58 -18.63
CA ALA A 27 8.69 20.78 -17.44
C ALA A 27 7.71 19.64 -17.74
N GLU A 28 8.17 18.42 -17.56
CA GLU A 28 7.27 17.25 -17.50
C GLU A 28 6.74 17.08 -16.09
N SER A 29 5.41 17.01 -15.94
CA SER A 29 4.78 16.96 -14.63
C SER A 29 3.80 15.80 -14.52
N HIS A 30 3.78 15.14 -13.37
CA HIS A 30 2.73 14.22 -12.97
C HIS A 30 1.58 15.00 -12.33
N VAL A 31 0.39 14.84 -12.89
CA VAL A 31 -0.82 15.53 -12.43
C VAL A 31 -1.78 14.49 -11.86
N VAL A 32 -2.13 14.62 -10.59
CA VAL A 32 -3.18 13.82 -9.96
C VAL A 32 -4.41 14.69 -9.82
N VAL A 33 -5.54 14.16 -10.25
CA VAL A 33 -6.85 14.83 -10.23
C VAL A 33 -7.76 14.04 -9.30
N GLY A 34 -8.48 14.75 -8.42
CA GLY A 34 -9.47 14.18 -7.52
C GLY A 34 -10.84 14.85 -7.70
N ASP A 35 -11.89 14.23 -7.17
CA ASP A 35 -13.22 14.80 -7.13
C ASP A 35 -13.27 15.95 -6.12
N ALA A 36 -13.66 17.15 -6.60
CA ALA A 36 -13.67 18.36 -5.80
C ALA A 36 -14.64 18.26 -4.59
N ALA A 37 -15.83 17.67 -4.79
CA ALA A 37 -16.82 17.53 -3.73
C ALA A 37 -16.33 16.62 -2.61
N THR A 38 -15.65 15.53 -2.96
CA THR A 38 -15.05 14.60 -1.98
C THR A 38 -13.96 15.31 -1.16
N MET A 39 -13.10 16.10 -1.81
CA MET A 39 -12.05 16.85 -1.13
C MET A 39 -12.63 17.93 -0.21
N GLU A 40 -13.63 18.70 -0.67
CA GLU A 40 -14.32 19.72 0.14
C GLU A 40 -15.02 19.10 1.35
N ASN A 41 -15.67 17.95 1.19
CA ASN A 41 -16.31 17.22 2.29
C ASN A 41 -15.27 16.77 3.34
N LEU A 42 -14.14 16.24 2.92
CA LEU A 42 -13.05 15.81 3.82
C LEU A 42 -12.52 17.01 4.62
N GLU A 43 -12.22 18.13 3.93
CA GLU A 43 -11.80 19.36 4.61
C GLU A 43 -12.87 19.88 5.55
N GLY A 44 -14.15 19.82 5.15
CA GLY A 44 -15.29 20.24 5.95
C GLY A 44 -15.38 19.50 7.28
N VAL A 45 -15.19 18.18 7.27
CA VAL A 45 -15.18 17.35 8.49
C VAL A 45 -14.05 17.75 9.44
N VAL A 46 -12.83 17.95 8.91
CA VAL A 46 -11.68 18.36 9.73
C VAL A 46 -11.90 19.75 10.33
N ARG A 47 -12.41 20.70 9.53
CA ARG A 47 -12.73 22.06 10.01
C ARG A 47 -13.85 22.06 11.05
N ALA A 48 -14.86 21.18 10.90
CA ALA A 48 -15.95 21.04 11.87
C ALA A 48 -15.45 20.50 13.22
N ALA A 49 -14.37 19.72 13.22
CA ALA A 49 -13.67 19.30 14.44
C ALA A 49 -12.79 20.39 15.07
N GLY A 50 -12.81 21.63 14.54
CA GLY A 50 -12.05 22.76 15.07
C GLY A 50 -10.58 22.81 14.62
N VAL A 51 -10.18 21.98 13.67
CA VAL A 51 -8.80 21.91 13.17
C VAL A 51 -8.67 22.71 11.87
N LYS A 52 -7.59 23.49 11.75
CA LYS A 52 -7.30 24.23 10.52
C LYS A 52 -6.59 23.33 9.52
N VAL A 53 -7.17 23.22 8.32
CA VAL A 53 -6.54 22.50 7.19
C VAL A 53 -5.57 23.47 6.49
N HIS A 54 -4.30 23.10 6.40
CA HIS A 54 -3.24 23.83 5.69
C HIS A 54 -3.04 23.36 4.25
N GLY A 55 -3.39 22.12 3.95
CA GLY A 55 -3.26 21.54 2.62
C GLY A 55 -3.69 20.09 2.60
N LEU A 56 -3.83 19.56 1.40
CA LEU A 56 -4.12 18.16 1.11
C LEU A 56 -2.88 17.52 0.51
N VAL A 57 -2.52 16.35 1.00
CA VAL A 57 -1.43 15.51 0.49
C VAL A 57 -2.01 14.16 0.11
N ILE A 58 -1.56 13.60 -1.00
CA ILE A 58 -1.99 12.28 -1.45
C ILE A 58 -1.35 11.22 -0.55
N GLU A 59 -2.15 10.27 -0.07
CA GLU A 59 -1.77 9.27 0.93
C GLU A 59 -0.47 8.54 0.57
N HIS A 60 -0.41 7.91 -0.60
CA HIS A 60 0.78 7.15 -1.02
C HIS A 60 2.06 7.99 -1.19
N LEU A 61 1.95 9.32 -1.36
CA LEU A 61 3.13 10.20 -1.32
C LEU A 61 3.60 10.44 0.10
N ALA A 62 2.67 10.61 1.05
CA ALA A 62 3.02 10.72 2.47
C ALA A 62 3.63 9.43 2.98
N SER A 63 3.05 8.28 2.62
CA SER A 63 3.59 6.95 2.94
C SER A 63 4.99 6.75 2.36
N ALA A 64 5.23 7.20 1.12
CA ALA A 64 6.55 7.13 0.50
C ALA A 64 7.61 7.95 1.28
N GLU A 65 7.24 9.14 1.76
CA GLU A 65 8.15 9.95 2.58
C GLU A 65 8.54 9.24 3.88
N ALA A 66 7.63 8.48 4.46
CA ALA A 66 7.83 7.78 5.71
C ALA A 66 8.64 6.47 5.57
N VAL A 67 8.46 5.73 4.47
CA VAL A 67 8.93 4.34 4.39
C VAL A 67 9.97 4.06 3.30
N LEU A 68 10.09 4.90 2.25
CA LEU A 68 11.10 4.71 1.20
C LEU A 68 12.41 5.39 1.57
N THR A 69 13.51 4.67 1.38
CA THR A 69 14.85 5.28 1.49
C THR A 69 15.15 6.15 0.27
N THR A 70 16.14 7.02 0.39
CA THR A 70 16.62 7.84 -0.74
C THR A 70 17.13 6.96 -1.88
N GLU A 71 17.86 5.89 -1.55
CA GLU A 71 18.42 4.94 -2.53
C GLU A 71 17.31 4.22 -3.30
N GLU A 72 16.24 3.80 -2.63
CA GLU A 72 15.08 3.15 -3.27
C GLU A 72 14.38 4.10 -4.23
N ARG A 73 14.17 5.36 -3.85
CA ARG A 73 13.58 6.37 -4.73
C ARG A 73 14.45 6.65 -5.96
N GLU A 74 15.76 6.74 -5.77
CA GLU A 74 16.73 6.99 -6.84
C GLU A 74 16.84 5.80 -7.80
N ALA A 75 17.00 4.58 -7.26
CA ALA A 75 17.07 3.35 -8.06
C ALA A 75 15.73 3.00 -8.73
N GLY A 76 14.66 3.60 -8.25
CA GLY A 76 13.28 3.28 -8.59
C GLY A 76 12.74 2.15 -7.72
N ALA A 77 11.51 2.34 -7.23
CA ALA A 77 10.77 1.39 -6.40
C ALA A 77 9.28 1.48 -6.67
N VAL A 78 8.57 0.41 -6.35
CA VAL A 78 7.10 0.36 -6.34
C VAL A 78 6.65 0.37 -4.89
N LEU A 79 6.01 1.44 -4.44
CA LEU A 79 5.32 1.49 -3.16
C LEU A 79 3.88 1.02 -3.33
N VAL A 80 3.41 0.18 -2.41
CA VAL A 80 2.00 -0.23 -2.30
C VAL A 80 1.54 -0.05 -0.87
N ASP A 81 0.65 0.91 -0.66
CA ASP A 81 0.00 1.16 0.62
C ASP A 81 -1.32 0.38 0.67
N ILE A 82 -1.37 -0.67 1.50
CA ILE A 82 -2.52 -1.58 1.59
C ILE A 82 -3.33 -1.22 2.83
N GLY A 83 -4.30 -0.32 2.64
CA GLY A 83 -5.21 0.13 3.67
C GLY A 83 -6.36 -0.83 3.96
N GLY A 84 -7.45 -0.28 4.54
CA GLY A 84 -8.68 -1.03 4.79
C GLY A 84 -9.55 -1.19 3.54
N GLY A 85 -9.77 -0.11 2.79
CA GLY A 85 -10.69 -0.06 1.64
C GLY A 85 -10.00 -0.07 0.28
N THR A 86 -8.85 0.58 0.18
CA THR A 86 -8.06 0.73 -1.05
C THR A 86 -6.62 0.29 -0.83
N SER A 87 -5.98 -0.08 -1.93
CA SER A 87 -4.53 -0.21 -2.00
C SER A 87 -4.01 0.82 -3.01
N ASP A 88 -3.16 1.71 -2.53
CA ASP A 88 -2.65 2.81 -3.31
C ASP A 88 -1.21 2.55 -3.73
N LEU A 89 -0.94 2.74 -5.02
CA LEU A 89 0.34 2.41 -5.65
C LEU A 89 1.02 3.69 -6.13
N ALA A 90 2.30 3.84 -5.80
CA ALA A 90 3.19 4.83 -6.38
C ALA A 90 4.45 4.17 -6.92
N ILE A 91 4.84 4.52 -8.15
CA ILE A 91 6.10 4.09 -8.74
C ILE A 91 7.04 5.28 -8.72
N TYR A 92 8.19 5.08 -8.11
CA TYR A 92 9.28 6.04 -8.09
C TYR A 92 10.32 5.70 -9.15
N ARG A 93 10.88 6.73 -9.76
CA ARG A 93 11.98 6.66 -10.71
C ARG A 93 12.78 7.95 -10.63
N ASP A 94 14.09 7.83 -10.57
CA ASP A 94 15.00 8.99 -10.52
C ASP A 94 14.63 9.99 -9.40
N GLY A 95 14.24 9.47 -8.22
CA GLY A 95 13.86 10.27 -7.05
C GLY A 95 12.46 10.89 -7.09
N THR A 96 11.69 10.70 -8.18
CA THR A 96 10.37 11.34 -8.37
C THR A 96 9.24 10.32 -8.53
N ALA A 97 8.02 10.71 -8.14
CA ALA A 97 6.83 9.89 -8.39
C ALA A 97 6.51 9.90 -9.88
N TRP A 98 6.71 8.75 -10.52
CA TRP A 98 6.52 8.56 -11.96
C TRP A 98 5.09 8.21 -12.33
N TYR A 99 4.45 7.34 -11.55
CA TYR A 99 3.11 6.83 -11.81
C TYR A 99 2.39 6.57 -10.50
N THR A 100 1.10 6.80 -10.46
CA THR A 100 0.25 6.50 -9.30
C THR A 100 -1.04 5.82 -9.75
N ALA A 101 -1.56 4.91 -8.94
CA ALA A 101 -2.83 4.24 -9.19
C ALA A 101 -3.48 3.80 -7.88
N ALA A 102 -4.80 3.72 -7.88
CA ALA A 102 -5.57 3.11 -6.80
C ALA A 102 -6.14 1.76 -7.25
N ILE A 103 -6.21 0.82 -6.33
CA ILE A 103 -6.79 -0.52 -6.49
C ILE A 103 -7.90 -0.65 -5.44
N PRO A 104 -9.16 -0.90 -5.84
CA PRO A 104 -10.28 -1.00 -4.91
C PRO A 104 -10.36 -2.37 -4.23
N VAL A 105 -9.21 -2.91 -3.81
CA VAL A 105 -9.06 -4.17 -3.05
C VAL A 105 -8.05 -3.94 -1.95
N ALA A 106 -8.43 -4.22 -0.70
CA ALA A 106 -7.60 -4.04 0.48
C ALA A 106 -8.13 -4.85 1.67
N GLY A 107 -7.74 -4.51 2.89
CA GLY A 107 -8.00 -5.26 4.11
C GLY A 107 -9.43 -5.72 4.35
N HIS A 108 -10.44 -4.90 3.99
CA HIS A 108 -11.85 -5.28 4.13
C HIS A 108 -12.27 -6.45 3.23
N HIS A 109 -11.60 -6.62 2.08
CA HIS A 109 -11.90 -7.76 1.19
C HIS A 109 -11.44 -9.08 1.81
N PHE A 110 -10.27 -9.09 2.46
CA PHE A 110 -9.79 -10.24 3.22
C PHE A 110 -10.77 -10.60 4.35
N THR A 111 -11.25 -9.60 5.09
CA THR A 111 -12.24 -9.79 6.15
C THR A 111 -13.56 -10.33 5.61
N SER A 112 -14.02 -9.80 4.48
CA SER A 112 -15.24 -10.24 3.83
C SER A 112 -15.16 -11.69 3.35
N ASP A 113 -14.02 -12.10 2.80
CA ASP A 113 -13.80 -13.49 2.37
C ASP A 113 -13.86 -14.46 3.56
N ILE A 114 -13.27 -14.09 4.69
CA ILE A 114 -13.36 -14.86 5.93
C ILE A 114 -14.82 -14.92 6.41
N ALA A 115 -15.50 -13.78 6.47
CA ALA A 115 -16.88 -13.69 6.94
C ALA A 115 -17.81 -14.59 6.11
N ILE A 116 -17.70 -14.54 4.79
CA ILE A 116 -18.50 -15.33 3.86
C ILE A 116 -18.08 -16.80 3.88
N GLY A 117 -16.76 -17.06 3.72
CA GLY A 117 -16.24 -18.42 3.60
C GLY A 117 -16.38 -19.27 4.85
N LEU A 118 -16.34 -18.63 6.03
CA LEU A 118 -16.49 -19.31 7.32
C LEU A 118 -17.85 -19.05 7.98
N GLY A 119 -18.72 -18.22 7.39
CA GLY A 119 -20.04 -17.88 7.95
C GLY A 119 -19.90 -17.18 9.31
N LEU A 120 -19.00 -16.19 9.42
CA LEU A 120 -18.74 -15.42 10.64
C LEU A 120 -19.31 -14.00 10.51
N PRO A 121 -19.73 -13.37 11.63
CA PRO A 121 -19.93 -11.93 11.67
C PRO A 121 -18.67 -11.16 11.24
N THR A 122 -18.82 -10.02 10.58
CA THR A 122 -17.67 -9.24 10.06
C THR A 122 -16.68 -8.85 11.15
N SER A 123 -17.15 -8.47 12.35
CA SER A 123 -16.28 -8.12 13.47
C SER A 123 -15.45 -9.31 13.98
N VAL A 124 -16.05 -10.50 13.99
CA VAL A 124 -15.35 -11.74 14.35
C VAL A 124 -14.36 -12.14 13.27
N ALA A 125 -14.73 -12.01 12.01
CA ALA A 125 -13.84 -12.26 10.87
C ALA A 125 -12.61 -11.34 10.89
N GLU A 126 -12.80 -10.05 11.22
CA GLU A 126 -11.69 -9.10 11.38
C GLU A 126 -10.76 -9.50 12.53
N ALA A 127 -11.33 -9.80 13.70
CA ALA A 127 -10.55 -10.27 14.86
C ALA A 127 -9.79 -11.56 14.54
N THR A 128 -10.43 -12.49 13.81
CA THR A 128 -9.82 -13.75 13.37
C THR A 128 -8.67 -13.52 12.39
N LYS A 129 -8.86 -12.61 11.43
CA LYS A 129 -7.79 -12.21 10.50
C LYS A 129 -6.57 -11.68 11.23
N LEU A 130 -6.78 -10.78 12.19
CA LEU A 130 -5.70 -10.12 12.93
C LEU A 130 -4.96 -11.07 13.88
N SER A 131 -5.65 -12.01 14.51
CA SER A 131 -5.06 -12.89 15.52
C SER A 131 -4.51 -14.20 14.96
N HIS A 132 -5.10 -14.73 13.89
CA HIS A 132 -4.82 -16.07 13.35
C HIS A 132 -4.55 -16.11 11.86
N GLY A 133 -4.72 -14.97 11.15
CA GLY A 133 -4.60 -14.93 9.70
C GLY A 133 -3.17 -15.09 9.20
N SER A 134 -3.02 -15.91 8.17
CA SER A 134 -1.77 -16.01 7.40
C SER A 134 -2.11 -16.35 5.94
N ALA A 135 -1.43 -15.72 5.01
CA ALA A 135 -1.53 -16.06 3.59
C ALA A 135 -0.58 -17.20 3.18
N LEU A 136 0.19 -17.77 4.12
CA LEU A 136 1.09 -18.90 3.89
C LEU A 136 0.35 -20.23 4.04
N LEU A 137 0.41 -21.09 3.02
CA LEU A 137 -0.32 -22.37 3.00
C LEU A 137 0.46 -23.54 3.63
N GLY A 138 1.79 -23.52 3.55
CA GLY A 138 2.64 -24.66 3.90
C GLY A 138 2.99 -24.81 5.39
N GLN A 139 2.48 -23.93 6.26
CA GLN A 139 2.86 -23.89 7.68
C GLN A 139 1.85 -24.54 8.63
N VAL A 140 0.71 -25.00 8.11
CA VAL A 140 -0.40 -25.55 8.91
C VAL A 140 -0.74 -26.96 8.46
N GLY A 141 -1.05 -27.82 9.44
CA GLY A 141 -1.50 -29.18 9.20
C GLY A 141 -3.00 -29.26 8.83
N PRO A 142 -3.44 -30.38 8.24
CA PRO A 142 -4.84 -30.55 7.84
C PRO A 142 -5.83 -30.63 9.02
N HIS A 143 -5.33 -30.81 10.24
CA HIS A 143 -6.13 -30.91 11.46
C HIS A 143 -5.95 -29.73 12.41
N ASP A 144 -5.20 -28.70 12.00
CA ASP A 144 -5.02 -27.52 12.83
C ASP A 144 -6.32 -26.74 12.87
N ILE A 145 -6.80 -26.47 14.06
CA ILE A 145 -8.02 -25.74 14.34
C ILE A 145 -7.74 -24.52 15.20
N VAL A 146 -8.53 -23.48 15.00
CA VAL A 146 -8.53 -22.26 15.79
C VAL A 146 -9.92 -22.07 16.39
N GLU A 147 -9.97 -21.77 17.67
CA GLU A 147 -11.20 -21.40 18.34
C GLU A 147 -11.46 -19.91 18.13
N VAL A 148 -12.58 -19.59 17.50
CA VAL A 148 -13.01 -18.21 17.26
C VAL A 148 -14.34 -17.94 17.94
N ASP A 149 -14.61 -16.68 18.26
CA ASP A 149 -15.92 -16.27 18.76
C ASP A 149 -17.01 -16.67 17.73
N SER A 150 -18.08 -17.26 18.22
CA SER A 150 -19.22 -17.63 17.37
C SER A 150 -20.07 -16.42 16.93
N GLY A 151 -19.88 -15.26 17.59
CA GLY A 151 -20.75 -14.08 17.46
C GLY A 151 -22.11 -14.24 18.15
N LEU A 152 -22.31 -15.32 18.89
CA LEU A 152 -23.57 -15.68 19.58
C LEU A 152 -23.32 -15.91 21.07
N GLY A 153 -23.03 -14.84 21.82
CA GLY A 153 -22.71 -14.91 23.26
C GLY A 153 -21.31 -15.49 23.53
N ASP A 154 -21.10 -16.06 24.72
CA ASP A 154 -19.78 -16.56 25.17
C ASP A 154 -19.40 -17.93 24.58
N HIS A 155 -19.79 -18.21 23.34
CA HIS A 155 -19.50 -19.50 22.70
C HIS A 155 -18.40 -19.32 21.65
N THR A 156 -17.40 -20.19 21.72
CA THR A 156 -16.40 -20.33 20.66
C THR A 156 -16.84 -21.38 19.63
N ARG A 157 -16.27 -21.29 18.43
CA ARG A 157 -16.48 -22.23 17.34
C ARG A 157 -15.12 -22.63 16.73
N PRO A 158 -14.85 -23.94 16.58
CA PRO A 158 -13.64 -24.37 15.90
C PRO A 158 -13.74 -24.10 14.40
N ILE A 159 -12.69 -23.53 13.82
CA ILE A 159 -12.51 -23.36 12.37
C ILE A 159 -11.21 -24.00 11.93
N SER A 160 -11.15 -24.47 10.69
CA SER A 160 -9.92 -24.97 10.09
C SER A 160 -8.96 -23.84 9.81
N GLN A 161 -7.75 -23.90 10.39
CA GLN A 161 -6.67 -22.94 10.11
C GLN A 161 -6.28 -22.99 8.63
N GLN A 162 -6.28 -24.18 8.03
CA GLN A 162 -5.98 -24.36 6.61
C GLN A 162 -7.00 -23.62 5.72
N THR A 163 -8.29 -23.71 6.05
CA THR A 163 -9.35 -23.00 5.29
C THR A 163 -9.21 -21.49 5.44
N LEU A 164 -8.92 -21.00 6.65
CA LEU A 164 -8.67 -19.57 6.89
C LEU A 164 -7.49 -19.07 6.04
N ASN A 165 -6.36 -19.79 6.09
CA ASN A 165 -5.18 -19.41 5.33
C ASN A 165 -5.41 -19.47 3.82
N GLN A 166 -6.20 -20.44 3.32
CA GLN A 166 -6.53 -20.54 1.90
C GLN A 166 -7.31 -19.32 1.41
N LEU A 167 -8.31 -18.86 2.17
CA LEU A 167 -9.10 -17.67 1.84
C LEU A 167 -8.20 -16.42 1.76
N LEU A 168 -7.30 -16.26 2.74
CA LEU A 168 -6.37 -15.15 2.79
C LEU A 168 -5.32 -15.22 1.66
N HIS A 169 -4.82 -16.41 1.36
CA HIS A 169 -3.88 -16.65 0.26
C HIS A 169 -4.48 -16.25 -1.09
N ASP A 170 -5.69 -16.73 -1.38
CA ASP A 170 -6.35 -16.48 -2.67
C ASP A 170 -6.57 -14.98 -2.88
N ARG A 171 -6.98 -14.25 -1.83
CA ARG A 171 -7.13 -12.80 -1.88
C ARG A 171 -5.80 -12.08 -2.02
N ALA A 172 -4.75 -12.52 -1.33
CA ALA A 172 -3.42 -11.94 -1.46
C ALA A 172 -2.86 -12.10 -2.88
N VAL A 173 -3.03 -13.29 -3.48
CA VAL A 173 -2.64 -13.54 -4.88
C VAL A 173 -3.40 -12.63 -5.84
N GLU A 174 -4.70 -12.46 -5.65
CA GLU A 174 -5.51 -11.55 -6.47
C GLU A 174 -4.99 -10.11 -6.38
N LEU A 175 -4.80 -9.59 -5.14
CA LEU A 175 -4.28 -8.25 -4.93
C LEU A 175 -2.90 -8.06 -5.59
N VAL A 176 -1.99 -8.99 -5.39
CA VAL A 176 -0.65 -8.93 -6.00
C VAL A 176 -0.73 -8.91 -7.52
N ARG A 177 -1.60 -9.72 -8.12
CA ARG A 177 -1.82 -9.69 -9.58
C ARG A 177 -2.34 -8.34 -10.07
N MET A 178 -3.27 -7.71 -9.31
CA MET A 178 -3.75 -6.36 -9.62
C MET A 178 -2.63 -5.32 -9.53
N VAL A 179 -1.79 -5.40 -8.50
CA VAL A 179 -0.59 -4.54 -8.35
C VAL A 179 0.33 -4.68 -9.56
N LEU A 180 0.70 -5.91 -9.92
CA LEU A 180 1.59 -6.18 -11.07
C LEU A 180 0.97 -5.71 -12.39
N HIS A 181 -0.36 -5.84 -12.54
CA HIS A 181 -1.08 -5.31 -13.69
C HIS A 181 -0.97 -3.78 -13.76
N LYS A 182 -1.15 -3.07 -12.63
CA LYS A 182 -0.97 -1.61 -12.56
C LYS A 182 0.47 -1.19 -12.88
N VAL A 183 1.45 -1.95 -12.40
CA VAL A 183 2.85 -1.72 -12.75
C VAL A 183 3.07 -1.86 -14.25
N SER A 184 2.50 -2.87 -14.90
CA SER A 184 2.60 -3.03 -16.36
C SER A 184 1.93 -1.88 -17.13
N GLN A 185 0.81 -1.35 -16.61
CA GLN A 185 0.13 -0.19 -17.20
C GLN A 185 0.94 1.11 -17.14
N SER A 186 1.90 1.23 -16.21
CA SER A 186 2.79 2.39 -16.12
C SER A 186 3.82 2.49 -17.26
N GLY A 187 3.91 1.46 -18.12
CA GLY A 187 4.93 1.34 -19.17
C GLY A 187 6.23 0.68 -18.69
N LEU A 188 6.34 0.27 -17.43
CA LEU A 188 7.50 -0.47 -16.96
C LEU A 188 7.48 -1.91 -17.50
N VAL A 189 8.62 -2.33 -18.05
CA VAL A 189 8.81 -3.71 -18.56
C VAL A 189 9.09 -4.70 -17.43
N LYS A 190 9.68 -4.21 -16.34
CA LYS A 190 10.01 -5.01 -15.14
C LYS A 190 9.98 -4.12 -13.90
N ILE A 191 9.88 -4.75 -12.73
CA ILE A 191 9.99 -4.08 -11.45
C ILE A 191 11.37 -3.40 -11.35
N PRO A 192 11.44 -2.15 -10.87
CA PRO A 192 12.70 -1.42 -10.69
C PRO A 192 13.63 -2.09 -9.65
N PRO A 193 14.94 -1.73 -9.64
CA PRO A 193 15.90 -2.35 -8.72
C PRO A 193 15.58 -2.21 -7.22
N GLY A 194 14.90 -1.13 -6.80
CA GLY A 194 14.43 -0.95 -5.43
C GLY A 194 13.30 -1.89 -5.02
N GLY A 195 12.77 -2.70 -5.96
CA GLY A 195 11.76 -3.72 -5.67
C GLY A 195 10.37 -3.16 -5.36
N ILE A 196 9.62 -3.93 -4.57
CA ILE A 196 8.30 -3.53 -4.04
C ILE A 196 8.42 -3.28 -2.55
N VAL A 197 7.91 -2.16 -2.09
CA VAL A 197 7.77 -1.82 -0.67
C VAL A 197 6.28 -1.81 -0.34
N LEU A 198 5.86 -2.71 0.55
CA LEU A 198 4.49 -2.78 1.04
C LEU A 198 4.38 -1.99 2.33
N THR A 199 3.30 -1.24 2.51
CA THR A 199 3.00 -0.51 3.75
C THR A 199 1.49 -0.49 3.98
N GLY A 200 1.04 0.14 5.05
CA GLY A 200 -0.36 0.11 5.47
C GLY A 200 -0.70 -1.11 6.31
N GLY A 201 -1.79 -1.04 7.05
CA GLY A 201 -2.16 -2.06 8.04
C GLY A 201 -2.24 -3.49 7.51
N CYS A 202 -2.66 -3.67 6.26
CA CYS A 202 -2.78 -5.01 5.67
C CYS A 202 -1.44 -5.56 5.15
N ALA A 203 -0.40 -4.74 5.02
CA ALA A 203 0.95 -5.21 4.68
C ALA A 203 1.56 -6.10 5.77
N ASN A 204 1.02 -6.04 7.00
CA ASN A 204 1.42 -6.89 8.13
C ASN A 204 0.83 -8.32 8.08
N LEU A 205 -0.06 -8.62 7.12
CA LEU A 205 -0.57 -9.98 6.99
C LEU A 205 0.58 -10.94 6.66
N PRO A 206 0.85 -11.94 7.52
CA PRO A 206 1.90 -12.91 7.26
C PRO A 206 1.75 -13.57 5.89
N GLY A 207 2.81 -13.60 5.09
CA GLY A 207 2.82 -14.21 3.77
C GLY A 207 2.55 -13.28 2.59
N ILE A 208 2.06 -12.06 2.81
CA ILE A 208 1.73 -11.17 1.69
C ILE A 208 3.00 -10.70 0.96
N ALA A 209 4.08 -10.45 1.69
CA ALA A 209 5.36 -10.05 1.10
C ALA A 209 6.01 -11.18 0.29
N GLU A 210 5.92 -12.41 0.81
CA GLU A 210 6.43 -13.62 0.14
C GLU A 210 5.67 -13.87 -1.17
N ILE A 211 4.33 -13.76 -1.15
CA ILE A 211 3.50 -13.89 -2.35
C ILE A 211 3.87 -12.79 -3.37
N ALA A 212 4.04 -11.55 -2.90
CA ALA A 212 4.42 -10.44 -3.78
C ALA A 212 5.81 -10.66 -4.40
N ALA A 213 6.78 -11.20 -3.64
CA ALA A 213 8.11 -11.53 -4.14
C ALA A 213 8.07 -12.67 -5.17
N ASP A 214 7.26 -13.68 -4.90
CA ASP A 214 7.13 -14.85 -5.77
C ASP A 214 6.50 -14.50 -7.13
N TYR A 215 5.43 -13.72 -7.12
CA TYR A 215 4.75 -13.32 -8.36
C TYR A 215 5.49 -12.19 -9.08
N GLY A 216 6.08 -11.24 -8.34
CA GLY A 216 6.83 -10.10 -8.89
C GLY A 216 8.23 -10.46 -9.37
N LYS A 217 8.79 -11.61 -8.93
CA LYS A 217 10.19 -12.03 -9.17
C LYS A 217 11.19 -10.92 -8.84
N CYS A 218 10.97 -10.26 -7.71
CA CYS A 218 11.75 -9.12 -7.25
C CYS A 218 11.88 -9.14 -5.72
N THR A 219 12.71 -8.27 -5.18
CA THR A 219 12.78 -8.04 -3.74
C THR A 219 11.50 -7.36 -3.26
N VAL A 220 10.99 -7.81 -2.12
CA VAL A 220 9.82 -7.21 -1.45
C VAL A 220 10.15 -7.06 0.03
N ARG A 221 9.78 -5.92 0.60
CA ARG A 221 9.85 -5.69 2.04
C ARG A 221 8.60 -4.98 2.55
N VAL A 222 8.34 -5.10 3.83
CA VAL A 222 7.37 -4.24 4.51
C VAL A 222 8.10 -2.96 4.93
N GLY A 223 7.52 -1.82 4.56
CA GLY A 223 8.02 -0.49 4.90
C GLY A 223 7.56 -0.08 6.28
N ILE A 224 8.51 0.30 7.12
CA ILE A 224 8.25 0.83 8.46
C ILE A 224 8.69 2.31 8.45
N PRO A 225 7.96 3.23 9.11
CA PRO A 225 8.36 4.62 9.21
C PRO A 225 9.71 4.76 9.93
N SER A 226 10.79 4.90 9.18
CA SER A 226 12.15 4.97 9.74
C SER A 226 12.84 6.31 9.47
N THR A 227 12.26 7.14 8.62
CA THR A 227 12.87 8.40 8.15
C THR A 227 12.35 9.63 8.87
N ILE A 228 11.35 9.49 9.73
CA ILE A 228 10.73 10.61 10.43
C ILE A 228 11.46 10.90 11.72
N LEU A 229 12.17 12.02 11.77
CA LEU A 229 12.88 12.48 12.98
C LEU A 229 11.88 12.85 14.09
N GLY A 230 12.06 12.27 15.28
CA GLY A 230 11.22 12.57 16.45
C GLY A 230 9.90 11.81 16.48
N LEU A 231 9.75 10.77 15.66
CA LEU A 231 8.62 9.86 15.76
C LEU A 231 8.62 9.18 17.15
N PRO A 232 7.51 9.16 17.90
CA PRO A 232 7.42 8.39 19.13
C PRO A 232 7.70 6.90 18.88
N SER A 233 8.45 6.27 19.79
CA SER A 233 8.84 4.85 19.63
C SER A 233 7.66 3.88 19.48
N GLU A 234 6.49 4.26 20.00
CA GLU A 234 5.23 3.52 19.87
C GLU A 234 4.72 3.49 18.41
N LEU A 235 5.11 4.47 17.59
CA LEU A 235 4.73 4.59 16.18
C LEU A 235 5.81 4.09 15.21
N GLU A 236 7.04 3.85 15.69
CA GLU A 236 8.15 3.36 14.85
C GLU A 236 7.89 1.98 14.24
N HIS A 237 6.94 1.22 14.80
CA HIS A 237 6.57 -0.13 14.36
C HIS A 237 5.16 -0.22 13.78
N SER A 238 4.45 0.90 13.65
CA SER A 238 3.15 0.94 12.99
C SER A 238 3.33 1.10 11.49
N SER A 239 3.00 0.08 10.73
CA SER A 239 2.93 0.13 9.26
C SER A 239 1.58 0.65 8.82
#